data_a15ebe9cc02c2e2f1091b499f28aa6a8
#
_entry.id   a15ebe9cc02c2e2f1091b499f28aa6a8
#
_cell.length_a   1.000
_cell.length_b   1.000
_cell.length_c   1.000
_cell.angle_alpha   90.00
_cell.angle_beta   90.00
_cell.angle_gamma   90.00
#
_symmetry.space_group_name_H-M   'P 1'
#
loop_
_entity.id
_entity.type
_entity.pdbx_description
1 polymer ?
#
loop_
_entity_poly.entity_id
_entity_poly.type
_entity_poly.pdbx_seq_one_letter_code
_entity_poly.pdbx_strand_id
1 'polypeptide(L)'
;MKFGLLGTGPWADRTHGPALAAHPDVELVGVWGRRPEPTGALATRLDTTPYADVDALFADCDAVAVALPPDVQAPLAVRAAEAGCHLLLDKPVATTPEGAHRVTEAVRRRGVGCVVFFTLHFSAATGDWLREQARQDGWQVGRADWLSPVFGGGDSPYSASPWRREKGALWDVGPHALSVLLPLLGPVETVTATPGGTGDTVHLVLRHASGASSSCVLSHSVTPAAADVTAEVRGTPGVATLPVRDEAPDVSFGRAVDALLTSVRTGEEHPCGARFAEEITSLLHAAQEQLPAG
;
A
#
# COMPACT_ATOMS: atom_id res chain seq x y z
N MET A 1 -0.20 -12.39 18.96
CA MET A 1 0.23 -10.98 18.95
C MET A 1 -0.98 -10.10 19.11
N LYS A 2 -0.94 -9.09 19.97
CA LYS A 2 -2.02 -8.13 20.19
C LYS A 2 -1.99 -7.02 19.15
N PHE A 3 -3.07 -6.85 18.40
CA PHE A 3 -3.20 -5.82 17.37
C PHE A 3 -4.21 -4.75 17.73
N GLY A 4 -3.86 -3.48 17.45
CA GLY A 4 -4.79 -2.37 17.38
C GLY A 4 -5.12 -2.04 15.92
N LEU A 5 -6.38 -1.71 15.61
CA LEU A 5 -6.81 -1.24 14.29
C LEU A 5 -7.05 0.28 14.31
N LEU A 6 -6.33 1.02 13.48
CA LEU A 6 -6.52 2.46 13.29
C LEU A 6 -7.29 2.73 12.01
N GLY A 7 -8.49 3.29 12.15
CA GLY A 7 -9.35 3.62 11.03
C GLY A 7 -10.73 2.95 11.11
N THR A 8 -11.73 3.62 10.54
CA THR A 8 -13.14 3.18 10.53
C THR A 8 -13.79 3.34 9.16
N GLY A 9 -12.97 3.55 8.13
CA GLY A 9 -13.42 3.68 6.75
C GLY A 9 -13.74 2.33 6.09
N PRO A 10 -14.22 2.34 4.83
CA PRO A 10 -14.59 1.11 4.12
C PRO A 10 -13.48 0.06 4.05
N TRP A 11 -12.21 0.49 4.01
CA TRP A 11 -11.07 -0.43 3.93
C TRP A 11 -10.79 -1.11 5.27
N ALA A 12 -10.86 -0.34 6.39
CA ALA A 12 -10.81 -0.91 7.73
C ALA A 12 -11.95 -1.91 7.97
N ASP A 13 -13.16 -1.55 7.51
CA ASP A 13 -14.38 -2.31 7.71
C ASP A 13 -14.44 -3.63 6.93
N ARG A 14 -13.98 -3.60 5.66
CA ARG A 14 -14.15 -4.72 4.72
C ARG A 14 -12.91 -5.58 4.55
N THR A 15 -11.73 -5.08 4.96
CA THR A 15 -10.45 -5.76 4.70
C THR A 15 -9.67 -5.97 5.99
N HIS A 16 -9.21 -4.90 6.64
CA HIS A 16 -8.31 -5.02 7.80
C HIS A 16 -8.98 -5.65 9.01
N GLY A 17 -10.15 -5.14 9.40
CA GLY A 17 -10.88 -5.61 10.58
C GLY A 17 -11.25 -7.09 10.51
N PRO A 18 -11.95 -7.54 9.46
CA PRO A 18 -12.29 -8.95 9.30
C PRO A 18 -11.08 -9.88 9.27
N ALA A 19 -10.00 -9.49 8.56
CA ALA A 19 -8.79 -10.29 8.49
C ALA A 19 -8.09 -10.42 9.85
N LEU A 20 -7.98 -9.32 10.62
CA LEU A 20 -7.41 -9.36 11.97
C LEU A 20 -8.25 -10.19 12.94
N ALA A 21 -9.58 -10.00 12.91
CA ALA A 21 -10.49 -10.71 13.81
C ALA A 21 -10.54 -12.24 13.55
N ALA A 22 -10.32 -12.64 12.28
CA ALA A 22 -10.31 -14.05 11.89
C ALA A 22 -8.94 -14.73 11.99
N HIS A 23 -7.86 -13.99 12.23
CA HIS A 23 -6.50 -14.53 12.16
C HIS A 23 -6.16 -15.32 13.45
N PRO A 24 -5.71 -16.59 13.35
CA PRO A 24 -5.52 -17.47 14.52
C PRO A 24 -4.44 -16.98 15.49
N ASP A 25 -3.41 -16.28 15.01
CA ASP A 25 -2.27 -15.82 15.81
C ASP A 25 -2.40 -14.34 16.24
N VAL A 26 -3.58 -13.74 16.06
CA VAL A 26 -3.88 -12.34 16.38
C VAL A 26 -4.98 -12.24 17.43
N GLU A 27 -4.77 -11.39 18.42
CA GLU A 27 -5.79 -10.85 19.31
C GLU A 27 -6.07 -9.40 18.92
N LEU A 28 -7.24 -9.11 18.34
CA LEU A 28 -7.64 -7.74 18.03
C LEU A 28 -8.13 -7.06 19.31
N VAL A 29 -7.27 -6.29 19.97
CA VAL A 29 -7.55 -5.68 21.28
C VAL A 29 -8.43 -4.45 21.17
N GLY A 30 -8.44 -3.74 20.03
CA GLY A 30 -9.29 -2.58 19.89
C GLY A 30 -9.23 -1.88 18.54
N VAL A 31 -10.17 -0.96 18.39
CA VAL A 31 -10.29 -0.07 17.23
C VAL A 31 -10.21 1.38 17.70
N TRP A 32 -9.44 2.19 16.99
CA TRP A 32 -9.41 3.64 17.15
C TRP A 32 -9.79 4.35 15.85
N GLY A 33 -10.54 5.43 15.98
CA GLY A 33 -10.88 6.33 14.90
C GLY A 33 -11.22 7.72 15.41
N ARG A 34 -11.11 8.75 14.57
CA ARG A 34 -11.37 10.16 14.93
C ARG A 34 -12.83 10.45 15.34
N ARG A 35 -13.76 9.59 14.95
CA ARG A 35 -15.20 9.76 15.22
C ARG A 35 -15.67 8.64 16.13
N PRO A 36 -16.21 8.96 17.33
CA PRO A 36 -16.60 7.94 18.31
C PRO A 36 -17.67 6.95 17.81
N GLU A 37 -18.68 7.44 17.11
CA GLU A 37 -19.81 6.62 16.63
C GLU A 37 -19.37 5.54 15.62
N PRO A 38 -18.66 5.82 14.50
CA PRO A 38 -18.14 4.79 13.62
C PRO A 38 -17.13 3.86 14.31
N THR A 39 -16.37 4.37 15.28
CA THR A 39 -15.41 3.56 16.05
C THR A 39 -16.14 2.53 16.89
N GLY A 40 -17.17 2.94 17.65
CA GLY A 40 -18.00 2.03 18.43
C GLY A 40 -18.74 1.01 17.57
N ALA A 41 -19.30 1.43 16.43
CA ALA A 41 -19.97 0.54 15.50
C ALA A 41 -19.04 -0.53 14.91
N LEU A 42 -17.80 -0.16 14.51
CA LEU A 42 -16.84 -1.10 14.00
C LEU A 42 -16.34 -2.04 15.09
N ALA A 43 -16.01 -1.52 16.28
CA ALA A 43 -15.58 -2.33 17.42
C ALA A 43 -16.63 -3.37 17.82
N THR A 44 -17.89 -2.99 17.89
CA THR A 44 -19.00 -3.93 18.16
C THR A 44 -19.09 -5.05 17.11
N ARG A 45 -18.93 -4.73 15.83
CA ARG A 45 -18.97 -5.71 14.73
C ARG A 45 -17.79 -6.69 14.75
N LEU A 46 -16.63 -6.24 15.22
CA LEU A 46 -15.42 -7.03 15.32
C LEU A 46 -15.23 -7.70 16.71
N ASP A 47 -16.21 -7.57 17.59
CA ASP A 47 -16.20 -8.07 18.97
C ASP A 47 -14.93 -7.62 19.73
N THR A 48 -14.64 -6.32 19.69
CA THR A 48 -13.46 -5.71 20.31
C THR A 48 -13.77 -4.37 20.98
N THR A 49 -12.77 -3.72 21.58
CA THR A 49 -12.93 -2.49 22.36
C THR A 49 -12.78 -1.23 21.50
N PRO A 50 -13.70 -0.24 21.59
CA PRO A 50 -13.48 1.07 21.00
C PRO A 50 -12.56 1.92 21.88
N TYR A 51 -11.48 2.47 21.31
CA TYR A 51 -10.57 3.38 22.00
C TYR A 51 -10.87 4.84 21.63
N ALA A 52 -10.98 5.70 22.63
CA ALA A 52 -11.09 7.15 22.43
C ALA A 52 -9.72 7.82 22.28
N ASP A 53 -8.70 7.27 22.95
CA ASP A 53 -7.32 7.75 22.92
C ASP A 53 -6.43 6.72 22.19
N VAL A 54 -5.70 7.20 21.19
CA VAL A 54 -4.82 6.35 20.37
C VAL A 54 -3.58 5.89 21.15
N ASP A 55 -3.08 6.69 22.09
CA ASP A 55 -1.91 6.31 22.90
C ASP A 55 -2.27 5.21 23.90
N ALA A 56 -3.51 5.20 24.42
CA ALA A 56 -4.01 4.11 25.22
C ALA A 56 -4.06 2.80 24.41
N LEU A 57 -4.48 2.86 23.12
CA LEU A 57 -4.44 1.69 22.24
C LEU A 57 -3.00 1.22 22.00
N PHE A 58 -2.05 2.14 21.78
CA PHE A 58 -0.64 1.78 21.60
C PHE A 58 -0.04 1.10 22.83
N ALA A 59 -0.46 1.49 24.02
CA ALA A 59 0.00 0.89 25.27
C ALA A 59 -0.51 -0.54 25.48
N ASP A 60 -1.65 -0.89 24.88
CA ASP A 60 -2.31 -2.19 25.06
C ASP A 60 -2.00 -3.22 23.94
N CYS A 61 -1.30 -2.81 22.86
CA CYS A 61 -1.02 -3.68 21.73
C CYS A 61 0.48 -3.82 21.40
N ASP A 62 0.83 -4.95 20.77
CA ASP A 62 2.18 -5.23 20.27
C ASP A 62 2.39 -4.66 18.85
N ALA A 63 1.29 -4.54 18.10
CA ALA A 63 1.30 -4.11 16.71
C ALA A 63 0.05 -3.30 16.36
N VAL A 64 0.15 -2.45 15.36
CA VAL A 64 -0.99 -1.72 14.81
C VAL A 64 -1.16 -1.96 13.32
N ALA A 65 -2.40 -2.14 12.89
CA ALA A 65 -2.80 -2.08 11.48
C ALA A 65 -3.46 -0.73 11.20
N VAL A 66 -3.03 -0.06 10.14
CA VAL A 66 -3.49 1.30 9.83
C VAL A 66 -4.23 1.33 8.49
N ALA A 67 -5.50 1.77 8.54
CA ALA A 67 -6.38 1.96 7.37
C ALA A 67 -6.88 3.40 7.33
N LEU A 68 -5.96 4.34 7.18
CA LEU A 68 -6.20 5.79 7.21
C LEU A 68 -5.62 6.47 5.96
N PRO A 69 -6.09 7.67 5.59
CA PRO A 69 -5.42 8.47 4.59
C PRO A 69 -3.93 8.68 4.92
N PRO A 70 -3.04 8.69 3.93
CA PRO A 70 -1.59 8.66 4.16
C PRO A 70 -1.03 9.86 4.93
N ASP A 71 -1.65 11.03 4.82
CA ASP A 71 -1.34 12.24 5.60
C ASP A 71 -1.63 12.07 7.10
N VAL A 72 -2.63 11.27 7.44
CA VAL A 72 -2.98 10.91 8.82
C VAL A 72 -2.18 9.68 9.29
N GLN A 73 -1.96 8.72 8.39
CA GLN A 73 -1.21 7.49 8.67
C GLN A 73 0.22 7.76 9.11
N ALA A 74 0.99 8.54 8.34
CA ALA A 74 2.42 8.71 8.59
C ALA A 74 2.75 9.23 10.01
N PRO A 75 2.14 10.31 10.52
CA PRO A 75 2.42 10.76 11.89
C PRO A 75 1.97 9.75 12.97
N LEU A 76 0.89 9.01 12.75
CA LEU A 76 0.45 7.97 13.69
C LEU A 76 1.36 6.73 13.65
N ALA A 77 1.87 6.35 12.47
CA ALA A 77 2.84 5.28 12.34
C ALA A 77 4.15 5.59 13.09
N VAL A 78 4.62 6.84 13.01
CA VAL A 78 5.78 7.29 13.81
C VAL A 78 5.50 7.15 15.29
N ARG A 79 4.35 7.64 15.78
CA ARG A 79 3.97 7.54 17.21
C ARG A 79 3.85 6.09 17.68
N ALA A 80 3.22 5.23 16.88
CA ALA A 80 3.10 3.81 17.19
C ALA A 80 4.47 3.12 17.27
N ALA A 81 5.37 3.39 16.30
CA ALA A 81 6.75 2.89 16.36
C ALA A 81 7.49 3.38 17.60
N GLU A 82 7.36 4.69 17.96
CA GLU A 82 7.96 5.25 19.18
C GLU A 82 7.42 4.57 20.45
N ALA A 83 6.15 4.17 20.46
CA ALA A 83 5.56 3.40 21.55
C ALA A 83 6.03 1.93 21.58
N GLY A 84 6.76 1.47 20.55
CA GLY A 84 7.27 0.10 20.43
C GLY A 84 6.35 -0.85 19.66
N CYS A 85 5.26 -0.36 19.07
CA CYS A 85 4.37 -1.18 18.27
C CYS A 85 5.00 -1.53 16.91
N HIS A 86 4.85 -2.77 16.47
CA HIS A 86 5.10 -3.18 15.10
C HIS A 86 4.04 -2.61 14.16
N LEU A 87 4.36 -2.42 12.89
CA LEU A 87 3.51 -1.66 11.96
C LEU A 87 3.05 -2.51 10.78
N LEU A 88 1.74 -2.59 10.56
CA LEU A 88 1.12 -3.05 9.32
C LEU A 88 0.41 -1.85 8.69
N LEU A 89 1.06 -1.22 7.72
CA LEU A 89 0.63 0.05 7.13
C LEU A 89 -0.05 -0.16 5.78
N ASP A 90 -0.90 0.77 5.39
CA ASP A 90 -1.43 0.84 4.02
C ASP A 90 -0.52 1.69 3.11
N LYS A 91 -0.63 1.49 1.82
CA LYS A 91 0.04 2.29 0.78
C LYS A 91 -0.83 3.52 0.40
N PRO A 92 -0.21 4.64 -0.01
CA PRO A 92 1.17 4.99 0.20
C PRO A 92 1.44 5.27 1.68
N VAL A 93 2.66 5.06 2.12
CA VAL A 93 3.00 5.22 3.54
C VAL A 93 2.87 6.68 4.02
N ALA A 94 3.08 7.63 3.13
CA ALA A 94 2.95 9.07 3.34
C ALA A 94 2.65 9.76 2.00
N THR A 95 2.36 11.08 2.04
CA THR A 95 2.18 11.93 0.85
C THR A 95 3.39 12.81 0.54
N THR A 96 4.46 12.70 1.33
CA THR A 96 5.73 13.42 1.11
C THR A 96 6.92 12.53 1.43
N PRO A 97 8.08 12.74 0.78
CA PRO A 97 9.32 12.01 1.08
C PRO A 97 9.73 12.15 2.55
N GLU A 98 9.60 13.36 3.13
CA GLU A 98 9.94 13.62 4.54
C GLU A 98 9.02 12.86 5.50
N GLY A 99 7.73 12.72 5.15
CA GLY A 99 6.77 11.92 5.92
C GLY A 99 7.14 10.44 5.90
N ALA A 100 7.47 9.90 4.73
CA ALA A 100 7.90 8.52 4.56
C ALA A 100 9.23 8.26 5.28
N HIS A 101 10.20 9.16 5.12
CA HIS A 101 11.50 9.08 5.80
C HIS A 101 11.36 9.04 7.33
N ARG A 102 10.48 9.87 7.91
CA ARG A 102 10.23 9.84 9.36
C ARG A 102 9.68 8.49 9.83
N VAL A 103 8.83 7.83 9.04
CA VAL A 103 8.34 6.48 9.36
C VAL A 103 9.49 5.48 9.32
N THR A 104 10.30 5.48 8.25
CA THR A 104 11.47 4.59 8.10
C THR A 104 12.45 4.77 9.25
N GLU A 105 12.77 6.01 9.62
CA GLU A 105 13.69 6.31 10.72
C GLU A 105 13.13 5.89 12.09
N ALA A 106 11.83 6.06 12.34
CA ALA A 106 11.20 5.59 13.57
C ALA A 106 11.26 4.06 13.67
N VAL A 107 10.92 3.35 12.61
CA VAL A 107 11.00 1.88 12.51
C VAL A 107 12.43 1.41 12.78
N ARG A 108 13.42 1.99 12.08
CA ARG A 108 14.84 1.65 12.25
C ARG A 108 15.35 1.92 13.68
N ARG A 109 15.06 3.10 14.22
CA ARG A 109 15.52 3.51 15.56
C ARG A 109 14.95 2.65 16.67
N ARG A 110 13.68 2.26 16.55
CA ARG A 110 13.00 1.45 17.54
C ARG A 110 13.16 -0.05 17.33
N GLY A 111 13.68 -0.48 16.17
CA GLY A 111 13.85 -1.89 15.84
C GLY A 111 12.51 -2.64 15.73
N VAL A 112 11.43 -1.95 15.36
CA VAL A 112 10.10 -2.58 15.20
C VAL A 112 9.95 -3.14 13.78
N GLY A 113 9.21 -4.24 13.65
CA GLY A 113 8.84 -4.79 12.34
C GLY A 113 7.87 -3.86 11.61
N CYS A 114 8.02 -3.74 10.29
CA CYS A 114 7.13 -2.95 9.46
C CYS A 114 6.84 -3.67 8.15
N VAL A 115 5.55 -3.81 7.81
CA VAL A 115 5.08 -4.29 6.52
C VAL A 115 4.10 -3.27 5.96
N VAL A 116 4.23 -2.93 4.68
CA VAL A 116 3.29 -2.07 3.95
C VAL A 116 2.47 -2.93 2.99
N PHE A 117 1.16 -2.83 3.06
CA PHE A 117 0.23 -3.68 2.34
C PHE A 117 0.11 -3.29 0.86
N PHE A 118 1.10 -3.69 0.06
CA PHE A 118 0.99 -3.68 -1.40
C PHE A 118 0.23 -4.95 -1.83
N THR A 119 -1.06 -4.84 -2.01
CA THR A 119 -2.00 -5.97 -2.18
C THR A 119 -1.50 -7.07 -3.13
N LEU A 120 -0.87 -6.71 -4.27
CA LEU A 120 -0.37 -7.67 -5.26
C LEU A 120 0.77 -8.56 -4.74
N HIS A 121 1.54 -8.11 -3.75
CA HIS A 121 2.59 -8.91 -3.13
C HIS A 121 2.06 -9.99 -2.20
N PHE A 122 0.85 -9.80 -1.67
CA PHE A 122 0.24 -10.67 -0.67
C PHE A 122 -0.90 -11.53 -1.23
N SER A 123 -1.37 -11.27 -2.46
CA SER A 123 -2.27 -12.19 -3.17
C SER A 123 -1.47 -13.41 -3.64
N ALA A 124 -2.05 -14.61 -3.55
CA ALA A 124 -1.33 -15.85 -3.84
C ALA A 124 -0.75 -15.85 -5.25
N ALA A 125 -1.59 -15.72 -6.27
CA ALA A 125 -1.16 -15.80 -7.66
C ALA A 125 -0.15 -14.71 -8.04
N THR A 126 -0.43 -13.45 -7.70
CA THR A 126 0.44 -12.32 -8.07
C THR A 126 1.71 -12.27 -7.22
N GLY A 127 1.64 -12.61 -5.94
CA GLY A 127 2.80 -12.67 -5.06
C GLY A 127 3.77 -13.79 -5.43
N ASP A 128 3.26 -14.98 -5.79
CA ASP A 128 4.09 -16.09 -6.29
C ASP A 128 4.78 -15.71 -7.59
N TRP A 129 4.04 -15.12 -8.53
CA TRP A 129 4.59 -14.61 -9.78
C TRP A 129 5.68 -13.56 -9.55
N LEU A 130 5.46 -12.57 -8.68
CA LEU A 130 6.47 -11.55 -8.35
C LEU A 130 7.74 -12.18 -7.79
N ARG A 131 7.61 -13.15 -6.85
CA ARG A 131 8.77 -13.85 -6.28
C ARG A 131 9.52 -14.69 -7.31
N GLU A 132 8.81 -15.32 -8.23
CA GLU A 132 9.41 -16.09 -9.32
C GLU A 132 10.18 -15.20 -10.30
N GLN A 133 9.53 -14.12 -10.78
CA GLN A 133 10.16 -13.23 -11.76
C GLN A 133 11.32 -12.41 -11.17
N ALA A 134 11.26 -12.04 -9.87
CA ALA A 134 12.35 -11.34 -9.20
C ALA A 134 13.64 -12.20 -9.01
N ARG A 135 13.57 -13.52 -9.20
CA ARG A 135 14.75 -14.41 -9.18
C ARG A 135 15.44 -14.51 -10.54
N GLN A 136 14.84 -13.94 -11.57
CA GLN A 136 15.38 -13.99 -12.93
C GLN A 136 16.08 -12.69 -13.26
N ASP A 137 17.24 -12.80 -13.89
CA ASP A 137 18.00 -11.65 -14.39
C ASP A 137 17.67 -11.37 -15.86
N GLY A 138 17.99 -10.16 -16.30
CA GLY A 138 17.92 -9.80 -17.71
C GLY A 138 16.57 -9.28 -18.18
N TRP A 139 15.69 -8.85 -17.28
CA TRP A 139 14.52 -8.05 -17.64
C TRP A 139 14.98 -6.69 -18.17
N GLN A 140 14.40 -6.25 -19.29
CA GLN A 140 14.86 -5.05 -20.02
C GLN A 140 13.75 -3.99 -20.14
N VAL A 141 12.50 -4.44 -20.30
CA VAL A 141 11.34 -3.55 -20.47
C VAL A 141 10.22 -4.01 -19.57
N GLY A 142 9.56 -3.06 -18.90
CA GLY A 142 8.35 -3.33 -18.09
C GLY A 142 7.21 -2.37 -18.43
N ARG A 143 6.00 -2.84 -18.21
CA ARG A 143 4.79 -2.03 -18.27
C ARG A 143 3.85 -2.44 -17.13
N ALA A 144 3.22 -1.46 -16.48
CA ALA A 144 2.17 -1.71 -15.50
C ALA A 144 1.08 -0.65 -15.64
N ASP A 145 -0.11 -1.06 -16.04
CA ASP A 145 -1.26 -0.17 -16.20
C ASP A 145 -2.28 -0.46 -15.10
N TRP A 146 -2.80 0.62 -14.48
CA TRP A 146 -3.86 0.52 -13.50
C TRP A 146 -4.97 1.51 -13.84
N LEU A 147 -6.00 0.98 -14.46
CA LEU A 147 -7.14 1.74 -14.95
C LEU A 147 -8.37 1.33 -14.13
N SER A 148 -8.94 2.26 -13.37
CA SER A 148 -10.10 1.99 -12.52
C SER A 148 -11.20 3.03 -12.69
N PRO A 149 -12.48 2.68 -12.45
CA PRO A 149 -13.61 3.56 -12.68
C PRO A 149 -14.05 4.30 -11.40
N VAL A 150 -13.12 4.63 -10.49
CA VAL A 150 -13.48 5.29 -9.21
C VAL A 150 -14.23 6.59 -9.45
N PHE A 151 -13.84 7.36 -10.48
CA PHE A 151 -14.49 8.60 -10.90
C PHE A 151 -15.18 8.47 -12.26
N GLY A 152 -15.09 7.33 -12.92
CA GLY A 152 -15.56 7.07 -14.29
C GLY A 152 -17.01 6.56 -14.40
N GLY A 153 -17.85 6.77 -13.37
CA GLY A 153 -19.28 6.47 -13.43
C GLY A 153 -19.70 5.12 -12.84
N GLY A 154 -18.95 4.58 -11.89
CA GLY A 154 -19.33 3.39 -11.10
C GLY A 154 -19.72 3.74 -9.66
N ASP A 155 -20.46 2.82 -8.98
CA ASP A 155 -20.75 2.90 -7.55
C ASP A 155 -19.51 2.48 -6.74
N SER A 156 -18.49 3.33 -6.73
CA SER A 156 -17.29 3.08 -5.93
C SER A 156 -17.44 3.65 -4.52
N PRO A 157 -17.25 2.85 -3.47
CA PRO A 157 -17.25 3.36 -2.09
C PRO A 157 -16.11 4.35 -1.81
N TYR A 158 -15.17 4.46 -2.73
CA TYR A 158 -13.99 5.33 -2.66
C TYR A 158 -14.17 6.66 -3.39
N SER A 159 -15.23 6.82 -4.21
CA SER A 159 -15.50 8.05 -4.98
C SER A 159 -15.69 9.29 -4.10
N ALA A 160 -16.17 9.12 -2.86
CA ALA A 160 -16.34 10.19 -1.87
C ALA A 160 -15.07 10.51 -1.07
N SER A 161 -13.94 9.82 -1.32
CA SER A 161 -12.70 10.03 -0.57
C SER A 161 -12.02 11.36 -0.93
N PRO A 162 -11.91 12.33 0.01
CA PRO A 162 -11.33 13.64 -0.31
C PRO A 162 -9.87 13.54 -0.79
N TRP A 163 -9.04 12.73 -0.13
CA TRP A 163 -7.63 12.60 -0.48
C TRP A 163 -7.43 11.96 -1.87
N ARG A 164 -8.30 11.01 -2.29
CA ARG A 164 -8.24 10.44 -3.64
C ARG A 164 -8.62 11.46 -4.72
N ARG A 165 -9.56 12.34 -4.43
CA ARG A 165 -9.92 13.42 -5.33
C ARG A 165 -8.79 14.45 -5.48
N GLU A 166 -8.09 14.73 -4.38
CA GLU A 166 -6.97 15.66 -4.36
C GLU A 166 -5.71 15.08 -5.01
N LYS A 167 -5.39 13.82 -4.70
CA LYS A 167 -4.12 13.19 -5.10
C LYS A 167 -4.23 12.34 -6.38
N GLY A 168 -5.43 11.94 -6.78
CA GLY A 168 -5.70 11.20 -8.01
C GLY A 168 -5.09 9.80 -8.07
N ALA A 169 -5.11 9.25 -9.27
CA ALA A 169 -4.61 7.90 -9.56
C ALA A 169 -3.11 7.74 -9.30
N LEU A 170 -2.31 8.80 -9.50
CA LEU A 170 -0.87 8.76 -9.24
C LEU A 170 -0.57 8.25 -7.82
N TRP A 171 -1.24 8.80 -6.82
CA TRP A 171 -0.99 8.47 -5.42
C TRP A 171 -1.78 7.26 -4.93
N ASP A 172 -2.94 6.96 -5.49
CA ASP A 172 -3.72 5.81 -5.04
C ASP A 172 -3.27 4.50 -5.69
N VAL A 173 -3.06 4.47 -7.00
CA VAL A 173 -2.73 3.23 -7.72
C VAL A 173 -1.29 3.17 -8.25
N GLY A 174 -0.60 4.30 -8.34
CA GLY A 174 0.82 4.33 -8.66
C GLY A 174 1.70 3.49 -7.73
N PRO A 175 1.47 3.49 -6.40
CA PRO A 175 2.20 2.60 -5.50
C PRO A 175 2.10 1.12 -5.88
N HIS A 176 0.95 0.65 -6.34
CA HIS A 176 0.78 -0.73 -6.78
C HIS A 176 1.57 -1.03 -8.05
N ALA A 177 1.50 -0.16 -9.06
CA ALA A 177 2.24 -0.33 -10.32
C ALA A 177 3.76 -0.32 -10.08
N LEU A 178 4.26 0.64 -9.29
CA LEU A 178 5.68 0.72 -8.93
C LEU A 178 6.12 -0.49 -8.09
N SER A 179 5.28 -0.97 -7.18
CA SER A 179 5.61 -2.15 -6.36
C SER A 179 5.81 -3.43 -7.19
N VAL A 180 5.22 -3.51 -8.38
CA VAL A 180 5.45 -4.61 -9.33
C VAL A 180 6.75 -4.43 -10.10
N LEU A 181 7.02 -3.21 -10.60
CA LEU A 181 8.13 -2.96 -11.51
C LEU A 181 9.50 -2.91 -10.82
N LEU A 182 9.58 -2.30 -9.63
CA LEU A 182 10.85 -2.11 -8.93
C LEU A 182 11.56 -3.41 -8.56
N PRO A 183 10.90 -4.43 -8.01
CA PRO A 183 11.55 -5.70 -7.69
C PRO A 183 12.09 -6.46 -8.90
N LEU A 184 11.52 -6.21 -10.08
CA LEU A 184 11.85 -6.93 -11.31
C LEU A 184 12.94 -6.21 -12.15
N LEU A 185 12.90 -4.87 -12.15
CA LEU A 185 13.76 -4.05 -13.01
C LEU A 185 14.86 -3.31 -12.25
N GLY A 186 14.78 -3.31 -10.93
CA GLY A 186 15.71 -2.61 -10.04
C GLY A 186 15.35 -1.15 -9.76
N PRO A 187 16.20 -0.45 -8.99
CA PRO A 187 15.96 0.94 -8.58
C PRO A 187 15.81 1.88 -9.78
N VAL A 188 14.98 2.90 -9.63
CA VAL A 188 14.72 3.93 -10.65
C VAL A 188 15.72 5.08 -10.52
N GLU A 189 16.40 5.42 -11.60
CA GLU A 189 17.28 6.59 -11.70
C GLU A 189 16.52 7.86 -12.10
N THR A 190 15.57 7.73 -13.02
CA THR A 190 14.77 8.86 -13.51
C THR A 190 13.31 8.45 -13.70
N VAL A 191 12.40 9.34 -13.32
CA VAL A 191 10.99 9.25 -13.63
C VAL A 191 10.58 10.48 -14.44
N THR A 192 9.80 10.25 -15.49
CA THR A 192 9.13 11.30 -16.26
C THR A 192 7.64 11.09 -16.17
N ALA A 193 6.89 12.13 -15.83
CA ALA A 193 5.44 12.10 -15.71
C ALA A 193 4.78 13.11 -16.67
N THR A 194 3.68 12.71 -17.27
CA THR A 194 2.87 13.58 -18.11
C THR A 194 1.39 13.31 -17.89
N PRO A 195 0.54 14.37 -17.86
CA PRO A 195 -0.90 14.17 -17.82
C PRO A 195 -1.36 13.46 -19.10
N GLY A 196 -2.32 12.56 -18.97
CA GLY A 196 -2.89 11.82 -20.09
C GLY A 196 -4.39 12.09 -20.24
N GLY A 197 -4.80 12.59 -21.41
CA GLY A 197 -6.20 12.63 -21.78
C GLY A 197 -7.12 13.39 -20.81
N THR A 198 -8.17 12.73 -20.33
CA THR A 198 -9.20 13.30 -19.45
C THR A 198 -9.04 12.82 -18.00
N GLY A 199 -9.54 13.63 -17.06
CA GLY A 199 -9.58 13.29 -15.64
C GLY A 199 -8.20 13.28 -15.00
N ASP A 200 -7.96 12.30 -14.13
CA ASP A 200 -6.75 12.14 -13.36
C ASP A 200 -5.73 11.16 -13.98
N THR A 201 -5.83 10.93 -15.29
CA THR A 201 -4.93 10.01 -16.00
C THR A 201 -3.50 10.55 -16.02
N VAL A 202 -2.54 9.70 -15.66
CA VAL A 202 -1.10 10.01 -15.66
C VAL A 202 -0.35 8.91 -16.37
N HIS A 203 0.60 9.30 -17.22
CA HIS A 203 1.60 8.41 -17.81
C HIS A 203 2.94 8.61 -17.12
N LEU A 204 3.59 7.51 -16.76
CA LEU A 204 4.93 7.49 -16.22
C LEU A 204 5.87 6.76 -17.18
N VAL A 205 7.08 7.27 -17.35
CA VAL A 205 8.20 6.57 -17.98
C VAL A 205 9.36 6.58 -17.00
N LEU A 206 9.92 5.38 -16.74
CA LEU A 206 10.97 5.19 -15.76
C LEU A 206 12.21 4.59 -16.45
N ARG A 207 13.40 5.05 -16.05
CA ARG A 207 14.68 4.42 -16.38
C ARG A 207 15.27 3.85 -15.10
N HIS A 208 15.65 2.59 -15.17
CA HIS A 208 16.20 1.84 -14.04
C HIS A 208 17.75 1.80 -14.08
N ALA A 209 18.37 1.68 -12.91
CA ALA A 209 19.83 1.57 -12.77
C ALA A 209 20.42 0.33 -13.48
N SER A 210 19.61 -0.69 -13.69
CA SER A 210 19.94 -1.88 -14.49
C SER A 210 20.11 -1.60 -16.01
N GLY A 211 19.73 -0.39 -16.47
CA GLY A 211 19.58 -0.05 -17.88
C GLY A 211 18.21 -0.40 -18.47
N ALA A 212 17.35 -1.06 -17.72
CA ALA A 212 15.98 -1.33 -18.12
C ALA A 212 15.13 -0.06 -18.15
N SER A 213 14.01 -0.11 -18.85
CA SER A 213 12.99 0.95 -18.86
C SER A 213 11.60 0.41 -18.57
N SER A 214 10.73 1.23 -17.99
CA SER A 214 9.34 0.85 -17.81
C SER A 214 8.38 2.01 -17.98
N SER A 215 7.10 1.69 -18.13
CA SER A 215 6.03 2.67 -18.26
C SER A 215 4.80 2.27 -17.46
N CYS A 216 4.02 3.27 -17.03
CA CYS A 216 2.72 3.06 -16.39
C CYS A 216 1.67 3.99 -16.98
N VAL A 217 0.43 3.49 -17.07
CA VAL A 217 -0.75 4.32 -17.28
C VAL A 217 -1.66 4.15 -16.06
N LEU A 218 -1.89 5.25 -15.36
CA LEU A 218 -2.64 5.27 -14.10
C LEU A 218 -3.87 6.15 -14.28
N SER A 219 -5.07 5.63 -13.94
CA SER A 219 -6.31 6.42 -14.04
C SER A 219 -7.39 5.90 -13.12
N HIS A 220 -8.16 6.81 -12.52
CA HIS A 220 -9.45 6.55 -11.88
C HIS A 220 -10.64 7.01 -12.72
N SER A 221 -10.38 7.56 -13.91
CA SER A 221 -11.38 8.25 -14.72
C SER A 221 -11.85 7.45 -15.94
N VAL A 222 -11.41 6.19 -16.08
CA VAL A 222 -11.92 5.32 -17.14
C VAL A 222 -13.32 4.81 -16.83
N THR A 223 -14.07 4.46 -17.86
CA THR A 223 -15.39 3.80 -17.67
C THR A 223 -15.22 2.39 -17.13
N PRO A 224 -16.25 1.79 -16.50
CA PRO A 224 -16.19 0.40 -16.03
C PRO A 224 -15.78 -0.62 -17.09
N ALA A 225 -16.18 -0.40 -18.35
CA ALA A 225 -15.83 -1.27 -19.47
C ALA A 225 -14.35 -1.20 -19.91
N ALA A 226 -13.65 -0.14 -19.51
CA ALA A 226 -12.23 0.08 -19.82
C ALA A 226 -11.32 -0.13 -18.59
N ALA A 227 -11.90 -0.58 -17.46
CA ALA A 227 -11.15 -0.83 -16.25
C ALA A 227 -10.31 -2.10 -16.39
N ASP A 228 -9.02 -2.00 -16.06
CA ASP A 228 -8.10 -3.13 -16.13
C ASP A 228 -6.87 -2.90 -15.23
N VAL A 229 -6.26 -4.00 -14.77
CA VAL A 229 -4.99 -3.99 -14.04
C VAL A 229 -4.07 -4.99 -14.71
N THR A 230 -3.05 -4.51 -15.40
CA THR A 230 -2.11 -5.34 -16.13
C THR A 230 -0.68 -4.98 -15.78
N ALA A 231 0.22 -5.97 -15.78
CA ALA A 231 1.65 -5.75 -15.80
C ALA A 231 2.35 -6.82 -16.63
N GLU A 232 3.42 -6.43 -17.30
CA GLU A 232 4.22 -7.30 -18.13
C GLU A 232 5.69 -6.88 -18.06
N VAL A 233 6.59 -7.85 -18.05
CA VAL A 233 8.04 -7.62 -18.23
C VAL A 233 8.58 -8.45 -19.39
N ARG A 234 9.56 -7.90 -20.09
CA ARG A 234 10.21 -8.51 -21.26
C ARG A 234 11.73 -8.40 -21.14
N GLY A 235 12.42 -9.42 -21.58
CA GLY A 235 13.87 -9.45 -21.55
C GLY A 235 14.43 -10.79 -22.01
N THR A 236 15.64 -11.12 -21.60
CA THR A 236 16.29 -12.40 -21.92
C THR A 236 15.47 -13.63 -21.52
N PRO A 237 14.74 -13.63 -20.38
CA PRO A 237 13.88 -14.77 -20.02
C PRO A 237 12.63 -14.91 -20.93
N GLY A 238 12.32 -13.91 -21.75
CA GLY A 238 11.13 -13.90 -22.62
C GLY A 238 10.13 -12.84 -22.20
N VAL A 239 8.86 -13.24 -22.08
CA VAL A 239 7.72 -12.40 -21.67
C VAL A 239 7.07 -13.02 -20.46
N ALA A 240 6.89 -12.23 -19.41
CA ALA A 240 6.13 -12.63 -18.22
C ALA A 240 5.02 -11.62 -17.94
N THR A 241 3.79 -12.10 -17.86
CA THR A 241 2.59 -11.28 -17.62
C THR A 241 2.03 -11.55 -16.23
N LEU A 242 1.66 -10.51 -15.52
CA LEU A 242 1.04 -10.59 -14.20
C LEU A 242 -0.28 -11.37 -14.28
N PRO A 243 -0.46 -12.41 -13.46
CA PRO A 243 -1.72 -13.14 -13.42
C PRO A 243 -2.85 -12.28 -12.85
N VAL A 244 -4.08 -12.62 -13.19
CA VAL A 244 -5.27 -12.00 -12.62
C VAL A 244 -5.34 -12.33 -11.12
N ARG A 245 -5.63 -11.32 -10.30
CA ARG A 245 -5.91 -11.54 -8.89
C ARG A 245 -7.29 -12.15 -8.73
N ASP A 246 -7.38 -13.31 -8.13
CA ASP A 246 -8.59 -14.15 -8.02
C ASP A 246 -9.12 -14.25 -6.57
N GLU A 247 -8.56 -13.52 -5.63
CA GLU A 247 -8.95 -13.58 -4.23
C GLU A 247 -9.37 -12.22 -3.65
N ALA A 248 -10.15 -12.27 -2.55
CA ALA A 248 -10.59 -11.10 -1.83
C ALA A 248 -9.42 -10.41 -1.09
N PRO A 249 -9.46 -9.06 -0.93
CA PRO A 249 -8.37 -8.31 -0.31
C PRO A 249 -8.10 -8.68 1.16
N ASP A 250 -9.09 -9.12 1.91
CA ASP A 250 -8.95 -9.56 3.30
C ASP A 250 -8.13 -10.84 3.43
N VAL A 251 -8.23 -11.77 2.47
CA VAL A 251 -7.36 -12.96 2.40
C VAL A 251 -5.91 -12.56 2.17
N SER A 252 -5.67 -11.66 1.21
CA SER A 252 -4.32 -11.08 0.98
C SER A 252 -3.81 -10.35 2.21
N PHE A 253 -4.68 -9.63 2.94
CA PHE A 253 -4.29 -8.92 4.15
C PHE A 253 -3.88 -9.89 5.28
N GLY A 254 -4.56 -11.02 5.42
CA GLY A 254 -4.15 -12.08 6.35
C GLY A 254 -2.70 -12.52 6.11
N ARG A 255 -2.27 -12.69 4.84
CA ARG A 255 -0.85 -12.99 4.54
C ARG A 255 0.11 -11.83 4.85
N ALA A 256 -0.36 -10.59 4.78
CA ALA A 256 0.46 -9.46 5.22
C ALA A 256 0.62 -9.47 6.76
N VAL A 257 -0.39 -9.92 7.50
CA VAL A 257 -0.27 -10.20 8.94
C VAL A 257 0.77 -11.29 9.19
N ASP A 258 0.69 -12.44 8.49
CA ASP A 258 1.68 -13.51 8.58
C ASP A 258 3.11 -13.02 8.30
N ALA A 259 3.26 -12.15 7.30
CA ALA A 259 4.54 -11.56 6.94
C ALA A 259 5.10 -10.67 8.05
N LEU A 260 4.26 -9.86 8.70
CA LEU A 260 4.69 -9.07 9.86
C LEU A 260 5.06 -9.96 11.04
N LEU A 261 4.24 -10.96 11.37
CA LEU A 261 4.53 -11.92 12.43
C LEU A 261 5.86 -12.64 12.19
N THR A 262 6.13 -13.01 10.95
CA THR A 262 7.40 -13.65 10.55
C THR A 262 8.58 -12.68 10.67
N SER A 263 8.46 -11.46 10.13
CA SER A 263 9.50 -10.42 10.24
C SER A 263 9.86 -10.13 11.70
N VAL A 264 8.87 -10.01 12.57
CA VAL A 264 9.09 -9.80 14.02
C VAL A 264 9.81 -10.99 14.66
N ARG A 265 9.42 -12.22 14.32
CA ARG A 265 10.01 -13.44 14.87
C ARG A 265 11.45 -13.66 14.41
N THR A 266 11.76 -13.35 13.16
CA THR A 266 13.10 -13.58 12.58
C THR A 266 14.04 -12.39 12.77
N GLY A 267 13.49 -11.18 13.00
CA GLY A 267 14.26 -9.94 13.00
C GLY A 267 14.65 -9.46 11.57
N GLU A 268 14.17 -10.13 10.53
CA GLU A 268 14.45 -9.78 9.14
C GLU A 268 13.44 -8.75 8.61
N GLU A 269 13.94 -7.70 7.94
CA GLU A 269 13.07 -6.71 7.29
C GLU A 269 12.35 -7.36 6.10
N HIS A 270 11.01 -7.16 6.03
CA HIS A 270 10.23 -7.64 4.90
C HIS A 270 10.52 -6.79 3.64
N PRO A 271 10.60 -7.39 2.41
CA PRO A 271 10.80 -6.63 1.16
C PRO A 271 9.80 -5.49 0.95
N CYS A 272 8.53 -5.66 1.37
CA CYS A 272 7.52 -4.60 1.40
C CYS A 272 7.56 -3.81 2.72
N GLY A 273 8.74 -3.51 3.26
CA GLY A 273 8.94 -2.74 4.49
C GLY A 273 8.92 -1.23 4.26
N ALA A 274 9.27 -0.48 5.32
CA ALA A 274 9.23 0.98 5.33
C ALA A 274 10.14 1.60 4.26
N ARG A 275 11.34 1.05 4.02
CA ARG A 275 12.31 1.56 3.01
C ARG A 275 11.76 1.47 1.59
N PHE A 276 11.16 0.33 1.25
CA PHE A 276 10.55 0.15 -0.06
C PHE A 276 9.39 1.13 -0.29
N ALA A 277 8.57 1.34 0.74
CA ALA A 277 7.48 2.30 0.67
C ALA A 277 7.98 3.77 0.61
N GLU A 278 9.10 4.09 1.26
CA GLU A 278 9.77 5.40 1.15
C GLU A 278 10.30 5.64 -0.27
N GLU A 279 10.95 4.65 -0.89
CA GLU A 279 11.41 4.72 -2.28
C GLU A 279 10.24 5.01 -3.23
N ILE A 280 9.14 4.25 -3.12
CA ILE A 280 7.94 4.47 -3.92
C ILE A 280 7.35 5.87 -3.68
N THR A 281 7.26 6.32 -2.43
CA THR A 281 6.75 7.67 -2.10
C THR A 281 7.61 8.76 -2.74
N SER A 282 8.92 8.61 -2.74
CA SER A 282 9.85 9.55 -3.36
C SER A 282 9.68 9.63 -4.87
N LEU A 283 9.46 8.49 -5.54
CA LEU A 283 9.19 8.44 -6.98
C LEU A 283 7.84 9.11 -7.34
N LEU A 284 6.80 8.86 -6.55
CA LEU A 284 5.50 9.49 -6.74
C LEU A 284 5.58 11.01 -6.58
N HIS A 285 6.36 11.48 -5.60
CA HIS A 285 6.57 12.91 -5.39
C HIS A 285 7.32 13.54 -6.57
N ALA A 286 8.42 12.93 -7.03
CA ALA A 286 9.17 13.40 -8.19
C ALA A 286 8.33 13.40 -9.48
N ALA A 287 7.40 12.45 -9.62
CA ALA A 287 6.42 12.45 -10.71
C ALA A 287 5.39 13.58 -10.55
N GLN A 288 4.88 13.81 -9.34
CA GLN A 288 3.90 14.86 -9.07
C GLN A 288 4.44 16.25 -9.36
N GLU A 289 5.72 16.53 -9.08
CA GLU A 289 6.35 17.82 -9.36
C GLU A 289 6.41 18.19 -10.86
N GLN A 290 6.24 17.20 -11.75
CA GLN A 290 6.23 17.41 -13.21
C GLN A 290 4.82 17.58 -13.77
N LEU A 291 3.79 17.34 -12.96
CA LEU A 291 2.40 17.48 -13.36
C LEU A 291 1.89 18.90 -13.08
N PRO A 292 0.95 19.42 -13.90
CA PRO A 292 0.31 20.69 -13.61
C PRO A 292 -0.28 20.70 -12.19
N ALA A 293 -0.18 21.84 -11.51
CA ALA A 293 -0.92 22.05 -10.27
C ALA A 293 -2.41 21.90 -10.57
N GLY A 294 -3.09 20.97 -9.90
CA GLY A 294 -4.51 20.69 -10.06
C GLY A 294 -5.40 21.79 -9.50
#